data_48b73dc1b43c1f63e58cfc4f0f44d685
#
_entry.id   48b73dc1b43c1f63e58cfc4f0f44d685
#
_cell.length_a   1.000
_cell.length_b   1.000
_cell.length_c   1.000
_cell.angle_alpha   90.00
_cell.angle_beta   90.00
_cell.angle_gamma   90.00
#
_symmetry.space_group_name_H-M   'P 1'
#
loop_
_entity.id
_entity.type
_entity.pdbx_description
1 polymer ?
#
loop_
_entity_poly.entity_id
_entity_poly.type
_entity_poly.pdbx_seq_one_letter_code
_entity_poly.pdbx_strand_id
1 'polypeptide(L)'
;NPLRIAWANDFFRPIQGTYGVMELQPGQVNWGSINPQPLPGAVRLWMWSVFAGGSDFICTYRYRQPLYGTEQYHYGIVGTDGVTVTPGGREYETFIKEIRELRKHSSSRQTKPADYLARRTAILFNPENSWSIERQKQNRTWDTFAHIEKYYRTLKSFGAPVDFISEAKNLSDYPVVIAPTYQLADKELVDKWITYVKNGGNLILTCRTAQKDRY
;
A
#
# COMPACT_ATOMS: atom_id res chain seq x y z
N ASN A 1 10.84 1.62 -5.61
CA ASN A 1 10.44 2.80 -4.84
C ASN A 1 9.76 2.34 -3.55
N PRO A 2 10.38 2.51 -2.36
CA PRO A 2 9.84 2.04 -1.08
C PRO A 2 8.46 2.64 -0.75
N LEU A 3 8.21 3.86 -1.19
CA LEU A 3 6.92 4.52 -0.97
C LEU A 3 5.76 3.78 -1.67
N ARG A 4 6.00 3.16 -2.83
CA ARG A 4 4.96 2.38 -3.54
C ARG A 4 4.63 1.09 -2.78
N ILE A 5 5.61 0.43 -2.17
CA ILE A 5 5.37 -0.73 -1.32
C ILE A 5 4.58 -0.31 -0.07
N ALA A 6 5.00 0.78 0.58
CA ALA A 6 4.29 1.31 1.74
C ALA A 6 2.83 1.70 1.40
N TRP A 7 2.60 2.35 0.25
CA TRP A 7 1.26 2.65 -0.25
C TRP A 7 0.39 1.41 -0.38
N ALA A 8 0.89 0.37 -1.05
CA ALA A 8 0.15 -0.88 -1.21
C ALA A 8 -0.19 -1.52 0.15
N ASN A 9 0.78 -1.57 1.07
CA ASN A 9 0.57 -2.08 2.42
C ASN A 9 -0.54 -1.31 3.16
N ASP A 10 -0.46 0.03 3.14
CA ASP A 10 -1.38 0.92 3.85
C ASP A 10 -2.78 0.97 3.19
N PHE A 11 -2.85 0.59 1.90
CA PHE A 11 -4.11 0.49 1.16
C PHE A 11 -4.84 -0.83 1.42
N PHE A 12 -4.13 -1.96 1.37
CA PHE A 12 -4.76 -3.28 1.47
C PHE A 12 -5.00 -3.73 2.92
N ARG A 13 -4.10 -3.39 3.84
CA ARG A 13 -4.21 -3.78 5.25
C ARG A 13 -5.54 -3.40 5.91
N PRO A 14 -6.11 -2.18 5.72
CA PRO A 14 -7.32 -1.77 6.43
C PRO A 14 -8.60 -2.42 5.92
N ILE A 15 -8.59 -3.07 4.76
CA ILE A 15 -9.79 -3.65 4.16
C ILE A 15 -10.38 -4.71 5.10
N GLN A 16 -9.57 -5.69 5.51
CA GLN A 16 -9.99 -6.76 6.43
C GLN A 16 -9.06 -6.93 7.64
N GLY A 17 -8.08 -6.04 7.83
CA GLY A 17 -7.10 -6.10 8.90
C GLY A 17 -5.92 -7.03 8.62
N THR A 18 -6.02 -7.87 7.59
CA THR A 18 -4.96 -8.77 7.12
C THR A 18 -4.82 -8.65 5.60
N TYR A 19 -3.65 -8.94 5.07
CA TYR A 19 -3.41 -9.02 3.64
C TYR A 19 -2.18 -9.87 3.34
N GLY A 20 -2.03 -10.28 2.10
CA GLY A 20 -0.86 -10.99 1.61
C GLY A 20 -0.41 -10.44 0.27
N VAL A 21 0.85 -10.62 -0.06
CA VAL A 21 1.39 -10.31 -1.38
C VAL A 21 1.42 -11.57 -2.21
N MET A 22 0.59 -11.62 -3.26
CA MET A 22 0.47 -12.78 -4.13
C MET A 22 1.61 -12.88 -5.15
N GLU A 23 2.26 -11.75 -5.44
CA GLU A 23 3.35 -11.72 -6.40
C GLU A 23 4.39 -10.67 -5.99
N LEU A 24 5.57 -11.15 -5.60
CA LEU A 24 6.76 -10.33 -5.40
C LEU A 24 7.88 -10.87 -6.27
N GLN A 25 8.49 -10.01 -7.08
CA GLN A 25 9.52 -10.42 -8.03
C GLN A 25 10.82 -10.83 -7.31
N PRO A 26 11.44 -11.96 -7.70
CA PRO A 26 12.73 -12.36 -7.15
C PRO A 26 13.92 -11.71 -7.88
N GLY A 27 13.67 -10.83 -8.86
CA GLY A 27 14.73 -10.25 -9.66
C GLY A 27 14.21 -9.37 -10.78
N GLN A 28 14.92 -9.39 -11.90
CA GLN A 28 14.55 -8.67 -13.10
C GLN A 28 13.20 -9.14 -13.64
N VAL A 29 12.42 -8.18 -14.10
CA VAL A 29 11.17 -8.42 -14.86
C VAL A 29 11.42 -8.15 -16.35
N ASN A 30 10.43 -8.40 -17.21
CA ASN A 30 10.57 -8.19 -18.65
C ASN A 30 9.40 -7.41 -19.29
N TRP A 31 8.49 -6.89 -18.47
CA TRP A 31 7.27 -6.22 -18.94
C TRP A 31 7.30 -4.69 -18.78
N GLY A 32 8.30 -4.14 -18.14
CA GLY A 32 8.48 -2.70 -18.05
C GLY A 32 9.17 -2.11 -19.29
N SER A 33 9.08 -0.81 -19.48
CA SER A 33 9.82 -0.10 -20.54
C SER A 33 11.34 -0.17 -20.34
N ILE A 34 11.78 -0.26 -19.09
CA ILE A 34 13.18 -0.49 -18.68
C ILE A 34 13.15 -1.55 -17.57
N ASN A 35 13.92 -2.61 -17.74
CA ASN A 35 13.93 -3.76 -16.83
C ASN A 35 15.33 -4.00 -16.24
N PRO A 36 15.79 -3.14 -15.33
CA PRO A 36 17.12 -3.31 -14.74
C PRO A 36 17.15 -4.50 -13.77
N GLN A 37 18.31 -5.12 -13.65
CA GLN A 37 18.58 -6.04 -12.56
C GLN A 37 18.51 -5.27 -11.22
N PRO A 38 17.75 -5.74 -10.21
CA PRO A 38 17.79 -5.16 -8.89
C PRO A 38 19.19 -5.14 -8.29
N LEU A 39 19.52 -4.06 -7.61
CA LEU A 39 20.77 -3.97 -6.88
C LEU A 39 20.81 -5.03 -5.75
N PRO A 40 22.01 -5.53 -5.38
CA PRO A 40 22.16 -6.44 -4.25
C PRO A 40 21.47 -5.90 -2.99
N GLY A 41 20.69 -6.74 -2.31
CA GLY A 41 19.91 -6.38 -1.14
C GLY A 41 18.53 -5.79 -1.43
N ALA A 42 18.22 -5.42 -2.66
CA ALA A 42 16.95 -4.77 -3.01
C ALA A 42 15.76 -5.73 -2.83
N VAL A 43 15.88 -6.97 -3.26
CA VAL A 43 14.81 -7.98 -3.14
C VAL A 43 14.54 -8.29 -1.67
N ARG A 44 15.58 -8.47 -0.86
CA ARG A 44 15.48 -8.65 0.59
C ARG A 44 14.82 -7.45 1.27
N LEU A 45 15.17 -6.22 0.87
CA LEU A 45 14.55 -5.00 1.39
C LEU A 45 13.05 -4.92 1.05
N TRP A 46 12.64 -5.36 -0.15
CA TRP A 46 11.22 -5.40 -0.51
C TRP A 46 10.44 -6.37 0.37
N MET A 47 10.98 -7.56 0.63
CA MET A 47 10.36 -8.53 1.53
C MET A 47 10.22 -7.99 2.95
N TRP A 48 11.28 -7.37 3.49
CA TRP A 48 11.22 -6.71 4.80
C TRP A 48 10.19 -5.57 4.83
N SER A 49 10.09 -4.78 3.76
CA SER A 49 9.11 -3.70 3.67
C SER A 49 7.67 -4.21 3.66
N VAL A 50 7.41 -5.31 2.95
CA VAL A 50 6.10 -5.96 2.91
C VAL A 50 5.77 -6.58 4.27
N PHE A 51 6.71 -7.31 4.89
CA PHE A 51 6.53 -7.90 6.20
C PHE A 51 6.29 -6.83 7.28
N ALA A 52 7.10 -5.77 7.31
CA ALA A 52 6.94 -4.66 8.25
C ALA A 52 5.60 -3.91 8.05
N GLY A 53 5.06 -3.91 6.83
CA GLY A 53 3.73 -3.40 6.53
C GLY A 53 2.58 -4.24 7.09
N GLY A 54 2.87 -5.43 7.63
CA GLY A 54 1.89 -6.32 8.27
C GLY A 54 1.31 -7.39 7.35
N SER A 55 2.00 -7.74 6.25
CA SER A 55 1.61 -8.84 5.39
C SER A 55 1.71 -10.19 6.11
N ASP A 56 0.69 -11.04 5.96
CA ASP A 56 0.66 -12.37 6.55
C ASP A 56 1.48 -13.39 5.75
N PHE A 57 1.59 -13.19 4.43
CA PHE A 57 2.38 -14.02 3.54
C PHE A 57 2.93 -13.24 2.34
N ILE A 58 3.97 -13.79 1.76
CA ILE A 58 4.60 -13.29 0.53
C ILE A 58 4.79 -14.46 -0.41
N CYS A 59 4.10 -14.43 -1.55
CA CYS A 59 4.31 -15.35 -2.65
C CYS A 59 5.24 -14.72 -3.68
N THR A 60 5.98 -15.56 -4.35
CA THR A 60 6.94 -15.13 -5.38
C THR A 60 6.44 -15.54 -6.77
N TYR A 61 6.56 -14.65 -7.72
CA TYR A 61 6.48 -14.94 -9.12
C TYR A 61 7.86 -14.69 -9.75
N ARG A 62 8.62 -15.73 -10.11
CA ARG A 62 8.23 -17.14 -10.13
C ARG A 62 9.35 -18.00 -9.52
N TYR A 63 9.07 -19.33 -9.38
CA TYR A 63 10.10 -20.25 -8.86
C TYR A 63 11.25 -20.44 -9.85
N ARG A 64 10.95 -20.83 -11.10
CA ARG A 64 11.96 -21.10 -12.14
C ARG A 64 11.85 -20.08 -13.27
N GLN A 65 12.99 -19.54 -13.70
CA GLN A 65 13.04 -18.69 -14.91
C GLN A 65 12.67 -19.54 -16.14
N PRO A 66 11.76 -19.05 -17.02
CA PRO A 66 11.38 -19.80 -18.20
C PRO A 66 12.51 -19.90 -19.22
N LEU A 67 12.52 -21.01 -19.98
CA LEU A 67 13.48 -21.23 -21.04
C LEU A 67 13.13 -20.44 -22.33
N TYR A 68 11.84 -20.18 -22.54
CA TYR A 68 11.32 -19.54 -23.74
C TYR A 68 9.98 -18.85 -23.44
N GLY A 69 9.42 -18.17 -24.44
CA GLY A 69 8.16 -17.47 -24.35
C GLY A 69 8.34 -16.00 -23.98
N THR A 70 7.21 -15.31 -23.79
CA THR A 70 7.18 -13.86 -23.55
C THR A 70 7.87 -13.46 -22.25
N GLU A 71 7.97 -14.35 -21.28
CA GLU A 71 8.56 -14.10 -19.97
C GLU A 71 9.95 -14.75 -19.76
N GLN A 72 10.63 -15.12 -20.83
CA GLN A 72 11.95 -15.79 -20.73
C GLN A 72 13.01 -14.99 -19.95
N TYR A 73 12.87 -13.68 -19.89
CA TYR A 73 13.77 -12.79 -19.14
C TYR A 73 13.26 -12.43 -17.74
N HIS A 74 12.10 -12.96 -17.34
CA HIS A 74 11.60 -12.78 -16.00
C HIS A 74 12.31 -13.75 -15.05
N TYR A 75 13.08 -13.22 -14.11
CA TYR A 75 13.85 -14.05 -13.18
C TYR A 75 12.96 -14.89 -12.27
N GLY A 76 13.45 -16.07 -11.93
CA GLY A 76 12.90 -16.94 -10.89
C GLY A 76 13.77 -16.96 -9.63
N ILE A 77 13.32 -17.69 -8.63
CA ILE A 77 14.15 -18.09 -7.47
C ILE A 77 15.34 -18.91 -7.95
N VAL A 78 15.11 -19.79 -8.92
CA VAL A 78 16.16 -20.54 -9.63
C VAL A 78 16.19 -20.14 -11.10
N GLY A 79 17.35 -20.32 -11.70
CA GLY A 79 17.61 -20.02 -13.11
C GLY A 79 16.90 -20.96 -14.08
N THR A 80 17.24 -20.82 -15.37
CA THR A 80 16.65 -21.61 -16.47
C THR A 80 16.96 -23.11 -16.35
N ASP A 81 18.05 -23.49 -15.70
CA ASP A 81 18.39 -24.90 -15.41
C ASP A 81 17.49 -25.54 -14.34
N GLY A 82 16.71 -24.71 -13.61
CA GLY A 82 15.81 -25.15 -12.55
C GLY A 82 16.49 -25.53 -11.23
N VAL A 83 17.78 -25.31 -11.10
CA VAL A 83 18.61 -25.74 -9.95
C VAL A 83 19.43 -24.58 -9.39
N THR A 84 20.11 -23.81 -10.24
CA THR A 84 20.99 -22.74 -9.81
C THR A 84 20.20 -21.59 -9.19
N VAL A 85 20.42 -21.34 -7.89
CA VAL A 85 19.77 -20.25 -7.16
C VAL A 85 20.25 -18.92 -7.70
N THR A 86 19.31 -18.07 -8.10
CA THR A 86 19.59 -16.72 -8.60
C THR A 86 20.03 -15.77 -7.48
N PRO A 87 20.62 -14.60 -7.80
CA PRO A 87 20.93 -13.59 -6.78
C PRO A 87 19.72 -13.22 -5.89
N GLY A 88 18.57 -13.00 -6.50
CA GLY A 88 17.34 -12.73 -5.75
C GLY A 88 16.86 -13.94 -4.95
N GLY A 89 16.99 -15.14 -5.47
CA GLY A 89 16.72 -16.38 -4.74
C GLY A 89 17.54 -16.51 -3.46
N ARG A 90 18.83 -16.13 -3.49
CA ARG A 90 19.68 -16.07 -2.28
C ARG A 90 19.20 -15.03 -1.27
N GLU A 91 18.67 -13.91 -1.74
CA GLU A 91 18.07 -12.91 -0.85
C GLU A 91 16.79 -13.43 -0.19
N TYR A 92 15.97 -14.21 -0.90
CA TYR A 92 14.84 -14.95 -0.33
C TYR A 92 15.26 -15.93 0.76
N GLU A 93 16.29 -16.74 0.51
CA GLU A 93 16.85 -17.65 1.53
C GLU A 93 17.30 -16.90 2.78
N THR A 94 17.99 -15.77 2.59
CA THR A 94 18.46 -14.93 3.69
C THR A 94 17.29 -14.39 4.49
N PHE A 95 16.29 -13.80 3.83
CA PHE A 95 15.09 -13.29 4.47
C PHE A 95 14.35 -14.38 5.27
N ILE A 96 14.20 -15.59 4.69
CA ILE A 96 13.54 -16.71 5.38
C ILE A 96 14.29 -17.10 6.66
N LYS A 97 15.62 -17.13 6.62
CA LYS A 97 16.44 -17.40 7.80
C LYS A 97 16.23 -16.33 8.88
N GLU A 98 16.25 -15.08 8.48
CA GLU A 98 16.03 -13.92 9.37
C GLU A 98 14.65 -13.91 10.02
N ILE A 99 13.59 -14.17 9.25
CA ILE A 99 12.22 -14.27 9.77
C ILE A 99 12.09 -15.45 10.76
N ARG A 100 12.70 -16.58 10.45
CA ARG A 100 12.70 -17.73 11.36
C ARG A 100 13.39 -17.39 12.67
N GLU A 101 14.50 -16.67 12.61
CA GLU A 101 15.21 -16.22 13.81
C GLU A 101 14.37 -15.21 14.61
N LEU A 102 13.83 -14.19 13.95
CA LEU A 102 12.95 -13.21 14.59
C LEU A 102 11.78 -13.88 15.31
N ARG A 103 11.16 -14.90 14.72
CA ARG A 103 10.03 -15.62 15.31
C ARG A 103 10.37 -16.42 16.57
N LYS A 104 11.62 -16.77 16.80
CA LYS A 104 12.04 -17.38 18.07
C LYS A 104 11.99 -16.39 19.23
N HIS A 105 12.13 -15.10 18.95
CA HIS A 105 12.21 -14.04 19.95
C HIS A 105 10.93 -13.18 20.01
N SER A 106 10.01 -13.36 19.07
CA SER A 106 8.76 -12.60 18.99
C SER A 106 7.57 -13.56 18.86
N SER A 107 6.80 -13.72 19.92
CA SER A 107 5.81 -14.77 20.05
C SER A 107 4.39 -14.42 19.57
N SER A 108 4.08 -13.17 19.21
CA SER A 108 2.73 -12.81 18.74
C SER A 108 2.68 -11.40 18.12
N ARG A 109 1.58 -11.10 17.43
CA ARG A 109 1.19 -9.72 17.07
C ARG A 109 1.09 -8.91 18.36
N GLN A 110 2.06 -8.04 18.58
CA GLN A 110 2.02 -7.14 19.73
C GLN A 110 0.88 -6.13 19.55
N THR A 111 0.26 -5.75 20.67
CA THR A 111 -0.68 -4.63 20.72
C THR A 111 0.03 -3.38 20.20
N LYS A 112 -0.65 -2.64 19.31
CA LYS A 112 -0.08 -1.40 18.79
C LYS A 112 0.15 -0.42 19.93
N PRO A 113 1.34 0.21 20.03
CA PRO A 113 1.63 1.19 21.10
C PRO A 113 0.63 2.37 21.06
N ALA A 114 0.39 2.97 22.22
CA ALA A 114 -0.54 4.10 22.32
C ALA A 114 -0.13 5.29 21.45
N ASP A 115 1.18 5.57 21.35
CA ASP A 115 1.71 6.62 20.48
C ASP A 115 1.51 6.32 18.98
N TYR A 116 1.51 5.05 18.58
CA TYR A 116 1.13 4.65 17.22
C TYR A 116 -0.35 4.97 16.96
N LEU A 117 -1.23 4.60 17.90
CA LEU A 117 -2.67 4.85 17.77
C LEU A 117 -2.97 6.34 17.75
N ALA A 118 -2.29 7.14 18.57
CA ALA A 118 -2.46 8.60 18.63
C ALA A 118 -2.03 9.33 17.35
N ARG A 119 -1.21 8.71 16.51
CA ARG A 119 -0.74 9.27 15.24
C ARG A 119 -1.40 8.68 14.01
N ARG A 120 -2.33 7.73 14.17
CA ARG A 120 -3.03 7.12 13.03
C ARG A 120 -3.77 8.17 12.22
N THR A 121 -3.57 8.14 10.93
CA THR A 121 -4.24 9.03 9.99
C THR A 121 -4.96 8.18 8.94
N ALA A 122 -6.21 8.51 8.67
CA ALA A 122 -6.97 7.91 7.59
C ALA A 122 -6.94 8.79 6.35
N ILE A 123 -6.81 8.17 5.19
CA ILE A 123 -7.12 8.78 3.90
C ILE A 123 -8.38 8.10 3.38
N LEU A 124 -9.45 8.87 3.20
CA LEU A 124 -10.68 8.37 2.60
C LEU A 124 -10.47 8.07 1.11
N PHE A 125 -10.83 6.88 0.71
CA PHE A 125 -10.76 6.45 -0.68
C PHE A 125 -12.04 5.71 -1.08
N ASN A 126 -12.59 6.15 -2.22
CA ASN A 126 -13.72 5.49 -2.88
C ASN A 126 -13.47 5.53 -4.39
N PRO A 127 -13.49 4.37 -5.09
CA PRO A 127 -13.30 4.31 -6.54
C PRO A 127 -14.27 5.19 -7.33
N GLU A 128 -15.53 5.31 -6.90
CA GLU A 128 -16.54 6.12 -7.57
C GLU A 128 -16.14 7.60 -7.64
N ASN A 129 -15.54 8.12 -6.56
CA ASN A 129 -14.98 9.48 -6.56
C ASN A 129 -13.90 9.66 -7.61
N SER A 130 -12.98 8.69 -7.71
CA SER A 130 -11.93 8.72 -8.72
C SER A 130 -12.53 8.68 -10.13
N TRP A 131 -13.49 7.79 -10.38
CA TRP A 131 -14.15 7.68 -11.69
C TRP A 131 -14.95 8.93 -12.04
N SER A 132 -15.67 9.53 -11.08
CA SER A 132 -16.43 10.77 -11.30
C SER A 132 -15.51 11.90 -11.74
N ILE A 133 -14.37 12.07 -11.09
CA ILE A 133 -13.41 13.12 -11.41
C ILE A 133 -12.70 12.84 -12.73
N GLU A 134 -12.27 11.61 -12.98
CA GLU A 134 -11.59 11.24 -14.21
C GLU A 134 -12.47 11.45 -15.47
N ARG A 135 -13.79 11.29 -15.34
CA ARG A 135 -14.73 11.55 -16.43
C ARG A 135 -14.99 13.03 -16.70
N GLN A 136 -14.81 13.89 -15.69
CA GLN A 136 -15.09 15.34 -15.78
C GLN A 136 -13.90 16.15 -15.24
N LYS A 137 -12.73 15.87 -15.77
CA LYS A 137 -11.51 16.64 -15.48
C LYS A 137 -11.70 18.09 -15.95
N GLN A 138 -11.51 19.04 -15.06
CA GLN A 138 -11.44 20.47 -15.42
C GLN A 138 -10.06 20.85 -15.97
N ASN A 139 -9.07 20.01 -15.70
CA ASN A 139 -7.71 20.16 -16.22
C ASN A 139 -7.27 18.82 -16.85
N ARG A 140 -6.82 18.86 -18.11
CA ARG A 140 -6.39 17.67 -18.84
C ARG A 140 -5.24 16.90 -18.17
N THR A 141 -4.39 17.62 -17.41
CA THR A 141 -3.25 17.04 -16.69
C THR A 141 -3.62 16.57 -15.27
N TRP A 142 -4.89 16.64 -14.87
CA TRP A 142 -5.32 16.17 -13.58
C TRP A 142 -5.11 14.66 -13.45
N ASP A 143 -4.47 14.27 -12.34
CA ASP A 143 -4.27 12.89 -11.93
C ASP A 143 -4.70 12.76 -10.45
N THR A 144 -5.80 12.06 -10.23
CA THR A 144 -6.38 11.89 -8.90
C THR A 144 -5.44 11.13 -7.97
N PHE A 145 -4.77 10.11 -8.46
CA PHE A 145 -3.83 9.35 -7.63
C PHE A 145 -2.59 10.16 -7.28
N ALA A 146 -2.05 10.92 -8.22
CA ALA A 146 -0.94 11.84 -7.93
C ALA A 146 -1.33 12.92 -6.93
N HIS A 147 -2.59 13.39 -6.95
CA HIS A 147 -3.11 14.31 -5.94
C HIS A 147 -3.16 13.67 -4.55
N ILE A 148 -3.72 12.49 -4.41
CA ILE A 148 -3.79 11.73 -3.15
C ILE A 148 -2.38 11.41 -2.64
N GLU A 149 -1.46 11.04 -3.55
CA GLU A 149 -0.07 10.70 -3.20
C GLU A 149 0.65 11.87 -2.51
N LYS A 150 0.34 13.12 -2.82
CA LYS A 150 0.94 14.29 -2.14
C LYS A 150 0.68 14.26 -0.63
N TYR A 151 -0.57 14.02 -0.23
CA TYR A 151 -0.93 13.90 1.20
C TYR A 151 -0.28 12.67 1.82
N TYR A 152 -0.34 11.53 1.16
CA TYR A 152 0.27 10.31 1.63
C TYR A 152 1.78 10.48 1.87
N ARG A 153 2.52 11.05 0.90
CA ARG A 153 3.96 11.30 1.03
C ARG A 153 4.29 12.20 2.21
N THR A 154 3.51 13.26 2.39
CA THR A 154 3.68 14.19 3.52
C THR A 154 3.48 13.46 4.86
N LEU A 155 2.41 12.70 5.00
CA LEU A 155 2.16 11.91 6.21
C LEU A 155 3.29 10.92 6.50
N LYS A 156 3.75 10.20 5.48
CA LYS A 156 4.85 9.23 5.62
C LYS A 156 6.18 9.92 5.98
N SER A 157 6.40 11.15 5.53
CA SER A 157 7.61 11.91 5.92
C SER A 157 7.64 12.29 7.40
N PHE A 158 6.48 12.41 8.04
CA PHE A 158 6.35 12.59 9.49
C PHE A 158 6.30 11.27 10.28
N GLY A 159 6.47 10.13 9.60
CA GLY A 159 6.37 8.82 10.25
C GLY A 159 4.95 8.45 10.70
N ALA A 160 3.91 9.08 10.14
CA ALA A 160 2.54 8.76 10.50
C ALA A 160 2.14 7.36 10.01
N PRO A 161 1.47 6.56 10.85
CA PRO A 161 0.74 5.39 10.40
C PRO A 161 -0.46 5.84 9.56
N VAL A 162 -0.55 5.34 8.32
CA VAL A 162 -1.62 5.71 7.40
C VAL A 162 -2.44 4.48 7.04
N ASP A 163 -3.75 4.66 6.99
CA ASP A 163 -4.68 3.67 6.48
C ASP A 163 -5.56 4.31 5.39
N PHE A 164 -5.69 3.65 4.24
CA PHE A 164 -6.72 4.01 3.27
C PHE A 164 -8.01 3.32 3.66
N ILE A 165 -9.06 4.09 3.89
CA ILE A 165 -10.32 3.54 4.36
C ILE A 165 -11.51 3.99 3.49
N SER A 166 -12.55 3.18 3.44
CA SER A 166 -13.84 3.59 2.90
C SER A 166 -14.65 4.37 3.92
N GLU A 167 -15.65 5.09 3.45
CA GLU A 167 -16.62 5.80 4.28
C GLU A 167 -17.41 4.91 5.24
N ALA A 168 -17.47 3.60 4.97
CA ALA A 168 -18.13 2.63 5.86
C ALA A 168 -17.38 2.39 7.18
N LYS A 169 -16.07 2.69 7.22
CA LYS A 169 -15.26 2.51 8.45
C LYS A 169 -15.61 3.57 9.50
N ASN A 170 -15.37 3.22 10.75
CA ASN A 170 -15.53 4.16 11.86
C ASN A 170 -14.41 5.21 11.85
N LEU A 171 -14.76 6.48 11.70
CA LEU A 171 -13.79 7.57 11.67
C LEU A 171 -13.20 7.88 13.05
N SER A 172 -13.90 7.56 14.13
CA SER A 172 -13.41 7.83 15.50
C SER A 172 -12.17 7.02 15.89
N ASP A 173 -11.82 5.98 15.11
CA ASP A 173 -10.59 5.22 15.28
C ASP A 173 -9.34 6.00 14.84
N TYR A 174 -9.52 7.16 14.23
CA TYR A 174 -8.47 7.99 13.65
C TYR A 174 -8.52 9.42 14.17
N PRO A 175 -7.44 9.92 14.82
CA PRO A 175 -7.35 11.31 15.22
C PRO A 175 -7.40 12.30 14.07
N VAL A 176 -6.93 11.89 12.88
CA VAL A 176 -6.91 12.72 11.67
C VAL A 176 -7.47 11.92 10.49
N VAL A 177 -8.39 12.54 9.76
CA VAL A 177 -8.98 12.00 8.53
C VAL A 177 -8.78 13.01 7.40
N ILE A 178 -8.28 12.55 6.26
CA ILE A 178 -8.15 13.37 5.05
C ILE A 178 -9.11 12.83 4.01
N ALA A 179 -9.95 13.70 3.43
CA ALA A 179 -10.84 13.39 2.32
C ALA A 179 -10.32 14.10 1.03
N PRO A 180 -9.34 13.52 0.33
CA PRO A 180 -8.72 14.17 -0.81
C PRO A 180 -9.64 14.06 -2.02
N THR A 181 -10.11 15.21 -2.51
CA THR A 181 -10.96 15.29 -3.73
C THR A 181 -12.18 14.37 -3.65
N TYR A 182 -12.83 14.33 -2.50
CA TYR A 182 -13.98 13.46 -2.22
C TYR A 182 -15.26 14.10 -2.76
N GLN A 183 -15.44 14.08 -4.08
CA GLN A 183 -16.46 14.85 -4.80
C GLN A 183 -17.89 14.39 -4.50
N LEU A 184 -18.09 13.08 -4.41
CA LEU A 184 -19.39 12.47 -4.15
C LEU A 184 -19.58 12.32 -2.65
N ALA A 185 -20.49 13.07 -2.08
CA ALA A 185 -20.85 12.99 -0.67
C ALA A 185 -22.34 13.24 -0.51
N ASP A 186 -23.06 12.19 -0.14
CA ASP A 186 -24.47 12.30 0.24
C ASP A 186 -24.62 12.92 1.64
N LYS A 187 -25.86 13.21 2.00
CA LYS A 187 -26.17 13.83 3.29
C LYS A 187 -25.69 12.98 4.46
N GLU A 188 -25.81 11.66 4.37
CA GLU A 188 -25.40 10.74 5.44
C GLU A 188 -23.89 10.84 5.70
N LEU A 189 -23.09 10.87 4.66
CA LEU A 189 -21.63 11.01 4.78
C LEU A 189 -21.25 12.39 5.35
N VAL A 190 -21.92 13.46 4.90
CA VAL A 190 -21.68 14.81 5.42
C VAL A 190 -22.03 14.88 6.90
N ASP A 191 -23.15 14.32 7.33
CA ASP A 191 -23.57 14.28 8.73
C ASP A 191 -22.57 13.46 9.58
N LYS A 192 -22.04 12.39 9.04
CA LYS A 192 -20.96 11.58 9.66
C LYS A 192 -19.70 12.41 9.85
N TRP A 193 -19.27 13.19 8.87
CA TRP A 193 -18.12 14.08 8.97
C TRP A 193 -18.33 15.18 10.03
N ILE A 194 -19.50 15.80 10.05
CA ILE A 194 -19.87 16.81 11.06
C ILE A 194 -19.79 16.20 12.47
N THR A 195 -20.36 15.02 12.64
CA THR A 195 -20.35 14.30 13.92
C THR A 195 -18.94 13.98 14.36
N TYR A 196 -18.08 13.49 13.44
CA TYR A 196 -16.69 13.21 13.71
C TYR A 196 -15.93 14.45 14.21
N VAL A 197 -16.11 15.60 13.55
CA VAL A 197 -15.46 16.85 13.94
C VAL A 197 -15.99 17.36 15.28
N LYS A 198 -17.31 17.31 15.50
CA LYS A 198 -17.93 17.69 16.79
C LYS A 198 -17.40 16.88 17.97
N ASN A 199 -17.02 15.63 17.72
CA ASN A 199 -16.44 14.73 18.71
C ASN A 199 -14.92 14.87 18.86
N GLY A 200 -14.30 15.91 18.29
CA GLY A 200 -12.88 16.23 18.43
C GLY A 200 -11.97 15.63 17.36
N GLY A 201 -12.50 15.01 16.32
CA GLY A 201 -11.73 14.53 15.18
C GLY A 201 -11.25 15.67 14.27
N ASN A 202 -10.10 15.52 13.66
CA ASN A 202 -9.53 16.47 12.71
C ASN A 202 -9.81 16.01 11.28
N LEU A 203 -10.66 16.73 10.56
CA LEU A 203 -11.00 16.44 9.17
C LEU A 203 -10.37 17.46 8.22
N ILE A 204 -9.58 16.96 7.26
CA ILE A 204 -8.99 17.77 6.20
C ILE A 204 -9.74 17.50 4.89
N LEU A 205 -10.42 18.49 4.39
CA LEU A 205 -11.09 18.47 3.09
C LEU A 205 -10.18 19.16 2.05
N THR A 206 -10.19 18.64 0.83
CA THR A 206 -9.41 19.26 -0.24
C THR A 206 -10.30 19.79 -1.36
N CYS A 207 -9.71 20.19 -2.48
CA CYS A 207 -10.47 20.71 -3.60
C CYS A 207 -11.53 19.71 -4.10
N ARG A 208 -12.66 20.24 -4.54
CA ARG A 208 -13.80 19.48 -5.13
C ARG A 208 -14.49 18.50 -4.18
N THR A 209 -14.25 18.58 -2.87
CA THR A 209 -14.94 17.72 -1.90
C THR A 209 -16.41 18.14 -1.74
N ALA A 210 -17.33 17.17 -1.64
CA ALA A 210 -18.77 17.34 -1.43
C ALA A 210 -19.45 18.28 -2.44
N GLN A 211 -19.10 18.19 -3.71
CA GLN A 211 -19.69 19.00 -4.78
C GLN A 211 -20.91 18.36 -5.43
N LYS A 212 -21.09 17.06 -5.27
CA LYS A 212 -22.15 16.28 -5.91
C LYS A 212 -22.72 15.27 -4.94
N ASP A 213 -24.01 15.05 -5.06
CA ASP A 213 -24.67 13.87 -4.52
C ASP A 213 -24.44 12.67 -5.44
N ARG A 214 -24.69 11.48 -4.94
CA ARG A 214 -24.62 10.24 -5.73
C ARG A 214 -25.84 10.02 -6.62
N TYR A 215 -26.96 10.72 -6.34
CA TYR A 215 -28.27 10.53 -7.00
C TYR A 215 -28.76 11.80 -7.65
#